data_12b162074cb89763890dd6d7be482953
#
_entry.id   12b162074cb89763890dd6d7be482953
#
_cell.length_a   1.000
_cell.length_b   1.000
_cell.length_c   1.000
_cell.angle_alpha   90.00
_cell.angle_beta   90.00
_cell.angle_gamma   90.00
#
_symmetry.space_group_name_H-M   'P 1'
#
loop_
_entity.id
_entity.type
_entity.pdbx_description
1 polymer ?
#
loop_
_entity_poly.entity_id
_entity_poly.type
_entity_poly.pdbx_seq_one_letter_code
_entity_poly.pdbx_strand_id
1 'polypeptide(L)'
;MSDIRLSEKIGSAFYDVAHDVFHHGHTHYDFSGGRGSLKSSTVSVLVPLLLINNPGTHALVLRKVAITIRDSVYAQYIWAIGELGMAAYWEAKVSPMELIYKPTGQKIMFRGADDPMKIKSIKVPFGYIAVTHFEEKDQFAGRAEIRTILQSTMRGGSKYWNFESYNPPISRDNWANKDSLEERTDRLCHKSTYLQAPPEWLGEQFLAEAEHLKATDERAYQHEYLGIPVGTGGNVFDNLELREITDEEMSHFDHIYQGVDYGWFPDPFAFIRLHYDRARETIYLMDEIYQNKLTNEASGNIIIQRGYKDAYITCDSAEPKSVADYRAMGLPAKAAVKGPGSVDYGMKWLQRRKIVIDRKRTPNAYNEFVNYEYDRNKDGDIISGYPDENNHLIDATRYAVERISRRMGVIA
;
A
#
# COMPACT_ATOMS: atom_id res chain seq x y z
N MET A 1 3.06 36.16 18.65
CA MET A 1 3.41 34.95 17.94
C MET A 1 4.90 35.01 17.68
N SER A 2 5.68 34.05 18.12
CA SER A 2 7.06 33.92 17.67
C SER A 2 7.07 33.80 16.16
N ASP A 3 7.99 34.49 15.47
CA ASP A 3 8.16 34.39 14.02
C ASP A 3 8.46 32.91 13.67
N ILE A 4 7.50 32.22 13.11
CA ILE A 4 7.66 30.81 12.69
C ILE A 4 8.38 30.85 11.35
N ARG A 5 9.61 30.36 11.32
CA ARG A 5 10.36 30.18 10.08
C ARG A 5 9.96 28.85 9.46
N LEU A 6 9.19 28.92 8.38
CA LEU A 6 8.73 27.72 7.66
C LEU A 6 9.90 26.84 7.19
N SER A 7 11.03 27.45 6.84
CA SER A 7 12.26 26.75 6.46
C SER A 7 12.85 25.85 7.55
N GLU A 8 12.44 26.01 8.81
CA GLU A 8 12.84 25.14 9.93
C GLU A 8 11.84 23.99 10.16
N LYS A 9 10.73 23.96 9.42
CA LYS A 9 9.62 23.04 9.61
C LYS A 9 9.33 22.14 8.40
N ILE A 10 9.92 22.43 7.24
CA ILE A 10 9.84 21.64 6.02
C ILE A 10 11.24 21.39 5.46
N GLY A 11 11.41 20.27 4.73
CA GLY A 11 12.67 19.99 4.06
C GLY A 11 13.00 21.00 2.96
N SER A 12 14.28 21.26 2.72
CA SER A 12 14.74 22.24 1.73
C SER A 12 14.22 21.96 0.31
N ALA A 13 14.00 20.70 -0.05
CA ALA A 13 13.41 20.31 -1.33
C ALA A 13 11.99 20.89 -1.56
N PHE A 14 11.32 21.32 -0.50
CA PHE A 14 9.96 21.84 -0.58
C PHE A 14 9.86 23.38 -0.50
N TYR A 15 10.97 24.12 -0.47
CA TYR A 15 10.92 25.57 -0.33
C TYR A 15 10.24 26.24 -1.52
N ASP A 16 10.62 25.87 -2.75
CA ASP A 16 10.00 26.40 -3.97
C ASP A 16 8.53 25.97 -4.09
N VAL A 17 8.23 24.74 -3.69
CA VAL A 17 6.86 24.23 -3.63
C VAL A 17 6.03 25.04 -2.64
N ALA A 18 6.53 25.30 -1.44
CA ALA A 18 5.83 26.11 -0.44
C ALA A 18 5.60 27.55 -0.92
N HIS A 19 6.60 28.13 -1.60
CA HIS A 19 6.46 29.45 -2.22
C HIS A 19 5.32 29.45 -3.24
N ASP A 20 5.29 28.46 -4.15
CA ASP A 20 4.23 28.30 -5.15
C ASP A 20 2.85 28.13 -4.50
N VAL A 21 2.75 27.27 -3.48
CA VAL A 21 1.51 27.03 -2.72
C VAL A 21 0.96 28.31 -2.11
N PHE A 22 1.78 29.12 -1.43
CA PHE A 22 1.31 30.35 -0.79
C PHE A 22 0.99 31.48 -1.78
N HIS A 23 1.61 31.48 -2.96
CA HIS A 23 1.27 32.41 -4.05
C HIS A 23 0.17 31.92 -4.95
N HIS A 24 -0.35 30.70 -4.71
CA HIS A 24 -1.36 30.03 -5.52
C HIS A 24 -0.94 29.90 -6.99
N GLY A 25 0.30 29.46 -7.23
CA GLY A 25 0.83 29.29 -8.58
C GLY A 25 0.14 28.16 -9.32
N HIS A 26 -0.26 27.10 -8.61
CA HIS A 26 -1.02 25.97 -9.15
C HIS A 26 -2.23 25.63 -8.27
N THR A 27 -3.16 24.86 -8.84
CA THR A 27 -4.32 24.31 -8.12
C THR A 27 -4.05 22.90 -7.62
N HIS A 28 -3.28 22.11 -8.37
CA HIS A 28 -3.00 20.71 -8.08
C HIS A 28 -1.52 20.55 -7.74
N TYR A 29 -1.24 19.81 -6.67
CA TYR A 29 0.09 19.51 -6.16
C TYR A 29 0.21 18.01 -5.97
N ASP A 30 1.01 17.36 -6.81
CA ASP A 30 1.22 15.91 -6.81
C ASP A 30 2.61 15.61 -6.21
N PHE A 31 2.64 15.00 -5.01
CA PHE A 31 3.87 14.73 -4.26
C PHE A 31 4.15 13.24 -4.24
N SER A 32 5.15 12.82 -4.99
CA SER A 32 5.62 11.45 -5.01
C SER A 32 7.00 11.32 -4.36
N GLY A 33 7.26 10.17 -3.75
CA GLY A 33 8.57 9.90 -3.16
C GLY A 33 8.59 8.67 -2.26
N GLY A 34 9.79 8.20 -1.97
CA GLY A 34 9.99 7.04 -1.08
C GLY A 34 9.72 7.35 0.39
N ARG A 35 10.05 6.39 1.24
CA ARG A 35 9.99 6.54 2.71
C ARG A 35 10.95 7.64 3.18
N GLY A 36 10.56 8.40 4.20
CA GLY A 36 11.38 9.48 4.74
C GLY A 36 11.52 10.73 3.86
N SER A 37 10.79 10.82 2.75
CA SER A 37 10.88 11.94 1.79
C SER A 37 10.16 13.22 2.22
N LEU A 38 9.59 13.27 3.42
CA LEU A 38 8.93 14.42 4.05
C LEU A 38 7.67 14.97 3.35
N LYS A 39 7.16 14.31 2.31
CA LYS A 39 5.99 14.79 1.55
C LYS A 39 4.74 14.99 2.41
N SER A 40 4.34 13.97 3.19
CA SER A 40 3.14 14.04 4.05
C SER A 40 3.32 15.03 5.20
N SER A 41 4.52 15.09 5.80
CA SER A 41 4.86 16.08 6.83
C SER A 41 4.75 17.49 6.30
N THR A 42 5.26 17.74 5.09
CA THR A 42 5.19 19.06 4.44
C THR A 42 3.73 19.46 4.21
N VAL A 43 2.89 18.62 3.63
CA VAL A 43 1.47 18.94 3.41
C VAL A 43 0.77 19.24 4.73
N SER A 44 1.02 18.44 5.78
CA SER A 44 0.42 18.65 7.09
C SER A 44 0.85 19.94 7.79
N VAL A 45 2.03 20.51 7.45
CA VAL A 45 2.48 21.83 7.89
C VAL A 45 1.86 22.95 7.05
N LEU A 46 1.76 22.78 5.73
CA LEU A 46 1.25 23.82 4.83
C LEU A 46 -0.25 24.07 5.00
N VAL A 47 -1.06 23.01 5.16
CA VAL A 47 -2.52 23.13 5.17
C VAL A 47 -3.05 24.01 6.32
N PRO A 48 -2.62 23.86 7.60
CA PRO A 48 -3.03 24.76 8.67
C PRO A 48 -2.69 26.21 8.39
N LEU A 49 -1.50 26.48 7.83
CA LEU A 49 -1.06 27.85 7.48
C LEU A 49 -1.89 28.42 6.32
N LEU A 50 -2.26 27.60 5.33
CA LEU A 50 -3.15 28.01 4.24
C LEU A 50 -4.50 28.46 4.78
N LEU A 51 -5.10 27.72 5.70
CA LEU A 51 -6.39 28.08 6.29
C LEU A 51 -6.30 29.41 7.05
N ILE A 52 -5.26 29.59 7.85
CA ILE A 52 -5.06 30.83 8.62
C ILE A 52 -4.90 32.04 7.68
N ASN A 53 -4.16 31.88 6.58
CA ASN A 53 -3.92 32.93 5.61
C ASN A 53 -5.13 33.19 4.67
N ASN A 54 -6.11 32.29 4.66
CA ASN A 54 -7.30 32.39 3.82
C ASN A 54 -8.58 32.25 4.67
N PRO A 55 -8.99 33.28 5.41
CA PRO A 55 -10.21 33.23 6.21
C PRO A 55 -11.44 32.84 5.39
N GLY A 56 -12.34 32.06 5.99
CA GLY A 56 -13.54 31.57 5.30
C GLY A 56 -13.33 30.28 4.48
N THR A 57 -12.16 29.65 4.62
CA THR A 57 -11.87 28.38 3.94
C THR A 57 -11.78 27.22 4.92
N HIS A 58 -11.99 26.00 4.41
CA HIS A 58 -11.86 24.75 5.15
C HIS A 58 -10.99 23.76 4.37
N ALA A 59 -10.50 22.72 5.05
CA ALA A 59 -9.77 21.63 4.43
C ALA A 59 -10.50 20.30 4.62
N LEU A 60 -10.38 19.41 3.62
CA LEU A 60 -10.80 18.02 3.67
C LEU A 60 -9.61 17.12 3.38
N VAL A 61 -9.26 16.28 4.34
CA VAL A 61 -8.18 15.31 4.25
C VAL A 61 -8.77 13.92 4.12
N LEU A 62 -8.31 13.18 3.14
CA LEU A 62 -8.89 11.93 2.71
C LEU A 62 -7.82 10.80 2.68
N ARG A 63 -8.17 9.66 3.21
CA ARG A 63 -7.53 8.37 2.94
C ARG A 63 -8.55 7.40 2.37
N LYS A 64 -8.09 6.44 1.58
CA LYS A 64 -9.00 5.41 1.04
C LYS A 64 -9.64 4.61 2.17
N VAL A 65 -8.89 4.23 3.19
CA VAL A 65 -9.33 3.39 4.31
C VAL A 65 -9.56 4.23 5.56
N ALA A 66 -10.82 4.31 6.03
CA ALA A 66 -11.22 5.17 7.15
C ALA A 66 -10.55 4.79 8.48
N ILE A 67 -10.40 3.51 8.77
CA ILE A 67 -9.90 3.02 10.07
C ILE A 67 -8.46 3.45 10.37
N THR A 68 -7.66 3.68 9.36
CA THR A 68 -6.25 4.06 9.50
C THR A 68 -6.02 5.56 9.68
N ILE A 69 -7.04 6.40 9.54
CA ILE A 69 -6.92 7.87 9.53
C ILE A 69 -6.41 8.40 10.88
N ARG A 70 -6.93 7.87 11.99
CA ARG A 70 -6.68 8.37 13.34
C ARG A 70 -5.20 8.33 13.70
N ASP A 71 -4.59 7.17 13.50
CA ASP A 71 -3.23 6.90 13.95
C ASP A 71 -2.18 7.23 12.86
N SER A 72 -2.64 7.74 11.73
CA SER A 72 -1.78 8.18 10.63
C SER A 72 -1.94 9.68 10.35
N VAL A 73 -2.69 10.05 9.30
CA VAL A 73 -2.77 11.42 8.81
C VAL A 73 -3.35 12.41 9.83
N TYR A 74 -4.31 11.99 10.67
CA TYR A 74 -4.86 12.85 11.71
C TYR A 74 -3.80 13.16 12.79
N ALA A 75 -3.08 12.14 13.28
CA ALA A 75 -1.97 12.32 14.21
C ALA A 75 -0.85 13.19 13.61
N GLN A 76 -0.57 13.01 12.30
CA GLN A 76 0.41 13.81 11.57
C GLN A 76 0.05 15.31 11.56
N TYR A 77 -1.23 15.65 11.36
CA TYR A 77 -1.66 17.05 11.41
C TYR A 77 -1.61 17.64 12.82
N ILE A 78 -1.92 16.86 13.86
CA ILE A 78 -1.77 17.29 15.26
C ILE A 78 -0.30 17.58 15.56
N TRP A 79 0.61 16.69 15.15
CA TRP A 79 2.04 16.89 15.27
C TRP A 79 2.48 18.18 14.56
N ALA A 80 2.05 18.38 13.31
CA ALA A 80 2.42 19.57 12.53
C ALA A 80 1.95 20.90 13.18
N ILE A 81 0.73 20.92 13.72
CA ILE A 81 0.20 22.07 14.48
C ILE A 81 1.04 22.33 15.74
N GLY A 82 1.50 21.25 16.40
CA GLY A 82 2.42 21.34 17.54
C GLY A 82 3.77 21.93 17.15
N GLU A 83 4.38 21.46 16.06
CA GLU A 83 5.64 21.96 15.50
C GLU A 83 5.55 23.44 15.11
N LEU A 84 4.39 23.90 14.66
CA LEU A 84 4.12 25.30 14.37
C LEU A 84 3.89 26.14 15.64
N GLY A 85 3.97 25.56 16.85
CA GLY A 85 3.69 26.26 18.10
C GLY A 85 2.25 26.75 18.22
N MET A 86 1.31 26.17 17.47
CA MET A 86 -0.06 26.64 17.33
C MET A 86 -1.09 25.77 18.08
N ALA A 87 -0.67 24.78 18.86
CA ALA A 87 -1.56 23.83 19.53
C ALA A 87 -2.65 24.51 20.38
N ALA A 88 -2.31 25.62 21.05
CA ALA A 88 -3.27 26.37 21.87
C ALA A 88 -4.45 26.96 21.07
N TYR A 89 -4.25 27.22 19.77
CA TYR A 89 -5.26 27.82 18.88
C TYR A 89 -6.15 26.81 18.17
N TRP A 90 -5.86 25.51 18.31
CA TRP A 90 -6.61 24.46 17.66
C TRP A 90 -7.31 23.56 18.66
N GLU A 91 -8.51 23.13 18.33
CA GLU A 91 -9.27 22.12 19.07
C GLU A 91 -9.28 20.82 18.24
N ALA A 92 -8.87 19.72 18.86
CA ALA A 92 -8.86 18.40 18.23
C ALA A 92 -10.11 17.60 18.65
N LYS A 93 -10.90 17.15 17.68
CA LYS A 93 -12.08 16.29 17.87
C LYS A 93 -11.89 14.95 17.19
N VAL A 94 -12.22 13.87 17.88
CA VAL A 94 -12.11 12.50 17.36
C VAL A 94 -13.42 12.03 16.71
N SER A 95 -14.57 12.56 17.16
CA SER A 95 -15.89 12.21 16.62
C SER A 95 -16.79 13.44 16.51
N PRO A 96 -17.07 13.95 15.30
CA PRO A 96 -16.37 13.63 14.05
C PRO A 96 -14.90 14.04 14.11
N MET A 97 -14.05 13.35 13.32
CA MET A 97 -12.61 13.61 13.32
C MET A 97 -12.32 14.93 12.59
N GLU A 98 -11.99 15.96 13.38
CA GLU A 98 -11.82 17.35 12.91
C GLU A 98 -10.79 18.08 13.78
N LEU A 99 -10.04 18.99 13.15
CA LEU A 99 -9.23 20.01 13.83
C LEU A 99 -9.87 21.37 13.57
N ILE A 100 -10.17 22.12 14.61
CA ILE A 100 -10.90 23.39 14.52
C ILE A 100 -9.97 24.53 14.97
N TYR A 101 -9.75 25.48 14.07
CA TYR A 101 -9.01 26.71 14.39
C TYR A 101 -9.93 27.66 15.20
N LYS A 102 -9.71 27.76 16.49
CA LYS A 102 -10.59 28.45 17.44
C LYS A 102 -10.88 29.92 17.10
N PRO A 103 -9.87 30.73 16.59
CA PRO A 103 -10.14 32.14 16.33
C PRO A 103 -11.21 32.40 15.27
N THR A 104 -11.35 31.51 14.26
CA THR A 104 -12.24 31.72 13.13
C THR A 104 -13.29 30.61 12.97
N GLY A 105 -13.11 29.46 13.62
CA GLY A 105 -13.97 28.29 13.45
C GLY A 105 -13.71 27.50 12.16
N GLN A 106 -12.65 27.80 11.42
CA GLN A 106 -12.24 27.04 10.24
C GLN A 106 -11.88 25.60 10.62
N LYS A 107 -12.11 24.64 9.73
CA LYS A 107 -11.96 23.22 10.04
C LYS A 107 -11.02 22.53 9.05
N ILE A 108 -10.25 21.58 9.57
CA ILE A 108 -9.63 20.50 8.82
C ILE A 108 -10.43 19.24 9.16
N MET A 109 -11.11 18.68 8.19
CA MET A 109 -11.98 17.51 8.34
C MET A 109 -11.29 16.28 7.79
N PHE A 110 -11.37 15.14 8.51
CA PHE A 110 -10.75 13.88 8.09
C PHE A 110 -11.82 12.86 7.78
N ARG A 111 -11.78 12.26 6.58
CA ARG A 111 -12.80 11.29 6.13
C ARG A 111 -12.16 10.15 5.35
N GLY A 112 -12.75 8.94 5.48
CA GLY A 112 -12.46 7.83 4.60
C GLY A 112 -13.18 7.98 3.27
N ALA A 113 -12.52 7.56 2.19
CA ALA A 113 -13.09 7.50 0.85
C ALA A 113 -13.57 6.08 0.48
N ASP A 114 -13.80 5.23 1.47
CA ASP A 114 -14.42 3.92 1.35
C ASP A 114 -15.86 4.00 0.83
N ASP A 115 -16.54 5.12 1.12
CA ASP A 115 -17.87 5.43 0.60
C ASP A 115 -17.90 6.85 -0.01
N PRO A 116 -17.78 6.99 -1.35
CA PRO A 116 -17.81 8.28 -2.03
C PRO A 116 -19.11 9.07 -1.81
N MET A 117 -20.21 8.42 -1.46
CA MET A 117 -21.49 9.10 -1.20
C MET A 117 -21.45 9.93 0.09
N LYS A 118 -20.69 9.50 1.09
CA LYS A 118 -20.49 10.26 2.34
C LYS A 118 -19.75 11.58 2.08
N ILE A 119 -18.84 11.60 1.12
CA ILE A 119 -18.06 12.79 0.78
C ILE A 119 -18.92 13.84 0.07
N LYS A 120 -19.84 13.40 -0.81
CA LYS A 120 -20.74 14.31 -1.55
C LYS A 120 -21.65 15.15 -0.66
N SER A 121 -21.93 14.70 0.54
CA SER A 121 -22.82 15.35 1.51
C SER A 121 -22.12 16.29 2.50
N ILE A 122 -20.79 16.42 2.44
CA ILE A 122 -20.03 17.25 3.39
C ILE A 122 -20.40 18.72 3.17
N LYS A 123 -20.85 19.35 4.25
CA LYS A 123 -21.15 20.78 4.29
C LYS A 123 -20.32 21.44 5.38
N VAL A 124 -19.86 22.64 5.12
CA VAL A 124 -19.17 23.49 6.09
C VAL A 124 -20.12 24.57 6.60
N PRO A 125 -19.95 25.05 7.85
CA PRO A 125 -20.88 26.00 8.47
C PRO A 125 -20.84 27.39 7.84
N PHE A 126 -19.74 27.75 7.16
CA PHE A 126 -19.53 28.99 6.43
C PHE A 126 -18.42 28.76 5.38
N GLY A 127 -18.27 29.69 4.46
CA GLY A 127 -17.21 29.65 3.44
C GLY A 127 -17.31 28.41 2.54
N TYR A 128 -16.16 27.82 2.21
CA TYR A 128 -16.09 26.65 1.31
C TYR A 128 -14.86 25.77 1.63
N ILE A 129 -14.84 24.56 1.08
CA ILE A 129 -13.68 23.66 1.15
C ILE A 129 -12.70 24.11 0.08
N ALA A 130 -11.63 24.80 0.48
CA ALA A 130 -10.60 25.30 -0.41
C ALA A 130 -9.45 24.31 -0.59
N VAL A 131 -9.18 23.50 0.43
CA VAL A 131 -8.07 22.55 0.44
C VAL A 131 -8.61 21.12 0.46
N THR A 132 -8.14 20.28 -0.46
CA THR A 132 -8.37 18.84 -0.43
C THR A 132 -7.03 18.13 -0.42
N HIS A 133 -6.83 17.18 0.49
CA HIS A 133 -5.60 16.37 0.57
C HIS A 133 -5.94 14.90 0.46
N PHE A 134 -5.44 14.24 -0.58
CA PHE A 134 -5.51 12.80 -0.78
C PHE A 134 -4.20 12.19 -0.29
N GLU A 135 -4.22 11.60 0.89
CA GLU A 135 -3.08 10.85 1.44
C GLU A 135 -3.13 9.41 0.97
N GLU A 136 -1.98 8.88 0.53
CA GLU A 136 -1.85 7.58 -0.13
C GLU A 136 -2.74 7.49 -1.39
N LYS A 137 -2.53 8.42 -2.31
CA LYS A 137 -3.24 8.53 -3.59
C LYS A 137 -3.33 7.21 -4.34
N ASP A 138 -2.27 6.42 -4.30
CA ASP A 138 -2.15 5.13 -4.98
C ASP A 138 -3.19 4.10 -4.54
N GLN A 139 -3.75 4.23 -3.33
CA GLN A 139 -4.80 3.34 -2.82
C GLN A 139 -6.19 3.63 -3.39
N PHE A 140 -6.41 4.79 -4.01
CA PHE A 140 -7.67 5.11 -4.66
C PHE A 140 -7.81 4.29 -5.96
N ALA A 141 -9.07 4.02 -6.37
CA ALA A 141 -9.35 3.17 -7.53
C ALA A 141 -8.91 3.77 -8.88
N GLY A 142 -8.53 5.06 -8.90
CA GLY A 142 -8.06 5.74 -10.09
C GLY A 142 -8.42 7.22 -10.13
N ARG A 143 -7.97 7.91 -11.17
CA ARG A 143 -8.20 9.34 -11.36
C ARG A 143 -9.70 9.71 -11.42
N ALA A 144 -10.55 8.81 -11.88
CA ALA A 144 -11.99 9.02 -11.93
C ALA A 144 -12.61 9.18 -10.53
N GLU A 145 -12.14 8.41 -9.54
CA GLU A 145 -12.60 8.54 -8.16
C GLU A 145 -12.18 9.88 -7.56
N ILE A 146 -10.90 10.25 -7.67
CA ILE A 146 -10.37 11.54 -7.21
C ILE A 146 -11.16 12.70 -7.87
N ARG A 147 -11.36 12.66 -9.18
CA ARG A 147 -12.12 13.66 -9.92
C ARG A 147 -13.54 13.80 -9.38
N THR A 148 -14.22 12.69 -9.09
CA THR A 148 -15.59 12.71 -8.55
C THR A 148 -15.65 13.40 -7.20
N ILE A 149 -14.64 13.20 -6.35
CA ILE A 149 -14.52 13.87 -5.05
C ILE A 149 -14.27 15.37 -5.26
N LEU A 150 -13.31 15.73 -6.11
CA LEU A 150 -12.97 17.12 -6.40
C LEU A 150 -14.15 17.90 -6.97
N GLN A 151 -14.97 17.29 -7.83
CA GLN A 151 -16.23 17.91 -8.32
C GLN A 151 -17.22 18.23 -7.18
N SER A 152 -17.11 17.58 -6.04
CA SER A 152 -17.94 17.85 -4.87
C SER A 152 -17.32 18.89 -3.93
N THR A 153 -15.99 18.96 -3.82
CA THR A 153 -15.27 19.86 -2.90
C THR A 153 -14.93 21.21 -3.55
N MET A 154 -14.59 21.24 -4.82
CA MET A 154 -14.20 22.47 -5.53
C MET A 154 -15.42 23.29 -5.97
N ARG A 155 -16.19 23.78 -4.97
CA ARG A 155 -17.42 24.57 -5.20
C ARG A 155 -17.52 25.72 -4.20
N GLY A 156 -18.07 26.83 -4.64
CA GLY A 156 -18.44 27.96 -3.78
C GLY A 156 -17.31 28.94 -3.48
N GLY A 157 -16.14 28.80 -4.10
CA GLY A 157 -15.00 29.68 -3.93
C GLY A 157 -14.23 29.95 -5.22
N SER A 158 -13.13 30.71 -5.10
CA SER A 158 -12.29 31.11 -6.25
C SER A 158 -10.88 30.53 -6.22
N LYS A 159 -10.42 30.05 -5.06
CA LYS A 159 -9.07 29.49 -4.89
C LYS A 159 -9.15 28.08 -4.29
N TYR A 160 -8.45 27.16 -4.91
CA TYR A 160 -8.44 25.76 -4.47
C TYR A 160 -7.01 25.22 -4.48
N TRP A 161 -6.68 24.40 -3.48
CA TRP A 161 -5.42 23.65 -3.38
C TRP A 161 -5.76 22.17 -3.23
N ASN A 162 -5.39 21.38 -4.20
CA ASN A 162 -5.53 19.94 -4.16
C ASN A 162 -4.15 19.30 -4.01
N PHE A 163 -3.90 18.68 -2.86
CA PHE A 163 -2.68 17.93 -2.57
C PHE A 163 -2.92 16.43 -2.75
N GLU A 164 -2.01 15.78 -3.41
CA GLU A 164 -1.99 14.34 -3.62
C GLU A 164 -0.62 13.84 -3.18
N SER A 165 -0.54 13.00 -2.12
CA SER A 165 0.72 12.46 -1.60
C SER A 165 0.71 10.95 -1.65
N TYR A 166 1.80 10.33 -2.14
CA TYR A 166 1.89 8.88 -2.25
C TYR A 166 3.32 8.37 -2.40
N ASN A 167 3.51 7.09 -2.08
CA ASN A 167 4.69 6.34 -2.49
C ASN A 167 4.40 5.71 -3.85
N PRO A 168 5.23 5.97 -4.89
CA PRO A 168 4.99 5.38 -6.20
C PRO A 168 4.87 3.86 -6.13
N PRO A 169 3.79 3.25 -6.65
CA PRO A 169 3.71 1.81 -6.80
C PRO A 169 4.87 1.25 -7.62
N ILE A 170 5.22 -0.02 -7.39
CA ILE A 170 6.35 -0.66 -8.05
C ILE A 170 6.19 -0.71 -9.57
N SER A 171 4.98 -0.99 -10.06
CA SER A 171 4.68 -1.03 -11.49
C SER A 171 4.63 0.36 -12.09
N ARG A 172 5.39 0.58 -13.17
CA ARG A 172 5.32 1.82 -13.97
C ARG A 172 3.94 2.02 -14.60
N ASP A 173 3.21 0.94 -14.83
CA ASP A 173 1.88 0.95 -15.45
C ASP A 173 0.75 1.26 -14.47
N ASN A 174 1.04 1.29 -13.16
CA ASN A 174 0.05 1.69 -12.17
C ASN A 174 -0.51 3.10 -12.50
N TRP A 175 -1.81 3.27 -12.31
CA TRP A 175 -2.51 4.49 -12.64
C TRP A 175 -1.93 5.74 -11.97
N ALA A 176 -1.48 5.64 -10.71
CA ALA A 176 -0.92 6.78 -9.97
C ALA A 176 0.41 7.25 -10.58
N ASN A 177 1.26 6.30 -11.04
CA ASN A 177 2.50 6.60 -11.73
C ASN A 177 2.24 7.22 -13.12
N LYS A 178 1.27 6.69 -13.89
CA LYS A 178 0.87 7.25 -15.20
C LYS A 178 0.27 8.64 -15.06
N ASP A 179 -0.62 8.83 -14.09
CA ASP A 179 -1.27 10.11 -13.84
C ASP A 179 -0.27 11.23 -13.54
N SER A 180 0.81 10.94 -12.80
CA SER A 180 1.85 11.93 -12.50
C SER A 180 2.67 12.36 -13.72
N LEU A 181 2.62 11.60 -14.82
CA LEU A 181 3.28 11.91 -16.10
C LEU A 181 2.39 12.72 -17.05
N GLU A 182 1.07 12.80 -16.78
CA GLU A 182 0.18 13.62 -17.60
C GLU A 182 0.47 15.11 -17.39
N GLU A 183 0.73 15.83 -18.45
CA GLU A 183 0.96 17.28 -18.40
C GLU A 183 -0.34 18.04 -18.13
N ARG A 184 -0.31 18.91 -17.10
CA ARG A 184 -1.39 19.83 -16.77
C ARG A 184 -0.79 21.18 -16.41
N THR A 185 -1.31 22.24 -16.98
CA THR A 185 -0.83 23.62 -16.74
C THR A 185 -1.12 24.14 -15.32
N ASP A 186 -2.10 23.53 -14.64
CA ASP A 186 -2.53 23.88 -13.28
C ASP A 186 -2.03 22.90 -12.23
N ARG A 187 -1.04 22.01 -12.58
CA ARG A 187 -0.49 21.01 -11.68
C ARG A 187 1.03 21.12 -11.56
N LEU A 188 1.52 21.17 -10.33
CA LEU A 188 2.91 21.01 -9.96
C LEU A 188 3.15 19.59 -9.47
N CYS A 189 4.00 18.82 -10.19
CA CYS A 189 4.48 17.52 -9.75
C CYS A 189 5.83 17.67 -9.07
N HIS A 190 5.95 17.17 -7.83
CA HIS A 190 7.18 17.24 -7.05
C HIS A 190 7.61 15.84 -6.60
N LYS A 191 8.86 15.49 -6.86
CA LYS A 191 9.48 14.26 -6.39
C LYS A 191 10.50 14.56 -5.31
N SER A 192 10.40 13.84 -4.19
CA SER A 192 11.35 13.98 -3.08
C SER A 192 11.84 12.62 -2.60
N THR A 193 13.03 12.60 -2.03
CA THR A 193 13.64 11.43 -1.43
C THR A 193 14.14 11.74 -0.02
N TYR A 194 14.43 10.72 0.77
CA TYR A 194 15.01 10.89 2.10
C TYR A 194 16.38 11.59 2.07
N LEU A 195 17.10 11.52 0.95
CA LEU A 195 18.42 12.17 0.77
C LEU A 195 18.36 13.69 0.85
N GLN A 196 17.17 14.27 0.69
CA GLN A 196 16.91 15.71 0.77
C GLN A 196 16.38 16.14 2.15
N ALA A 197 16.15 15.18 3.04
CA ALA A 197 15.72 15.44 4.40
C ALA A 197 16.95 15.69 5.30
N PRO A 198 16.85 16.57 6.32
CA PRO A 198 17.87 16.66 7.34
C PRO A 198 18.06 15.31 8.02
N PRO A 199 19.30 14.78 8.11
CA PRO A 199 19.55 13.45 8.69
C PRO A 199 19.02 13.28 10.11
N GLU A 200 19.07 14.35 10.91
CA GLU A 200 18.57 14.39 12.28
C GLU A 200 17.05 14.20 12.40
N TRP A 201 16.28 14.44 11.32
CA TRP A 201 14.84 14.22 11.29
C TRP A 201 14.47 12.76 10.99
N LEU A 202 15.41 12.00 10.39
CA LEU A 202 15.20 10.62 10.01
C LEU A 202 15.70 9.64 11.08
N GLY A 203 16.78 10.01 11.77
CA GLY A 203 17.44 9.18 12.76
C GLY A 203 18.46 8.19 12.17
N GLU A 204 19.46 7.84 12.97
CA GLU A 204 20.60 7.00 12.54
C GLU A 204 20.16 5.60 12.07
N GLN A 205 19.22 4.98 12.76
CA GLN A 205 18.75 3.64 12.41
C GLN A 205 18.04 3.61 11.05
N PHE A 206 17.23 4.62 10.72
CA PHE A 206 16.59 4.72 9.41
C PHE A 206 17.63 4.81 8.29
N LEU A 207 18.68 5.60 8.50
CA LEU A 207 19.76 5.75 7.52
C LEU A 207 20.58 4.46 7.37
N ALA A 208 20.87 3.76 8.48
CA ALA A 208 21.55 2.48 8.45
C ALA A 208 20.76 1.41 7.67
N GLU A 209 19.45 1.33 7.88
CA GLU A 209 18.57 0.41 7.14
C GLU A 209 18.51 0.74 5.65
N ALA A 210 18.49 2.03 5.28
CA ALA A 210 18.53 2.44 3.89
C ALA A 210 19.83 2.01 3.20
N GLU A 211 20.99 2.23 3.84
CA GLU A 211 22.28 1.81 3.31
C GLU A 211 22.44 0.28 3.27
N HIS A 212 21.91 -0.43 4.27
CA HIS A 212 21.90 -1.89 4.26
C HIS A 212 21.07 -2.42 3.08
N LEU A 213 19.85 -1.89 2.86
CA LEU A 213 19.01 -2.31 1.75
C LEU A 213 19.67 -1.97 0.40
N LYS A 214 20.31 -0.80 0.29
CA LYS A 214 21.07 -0.41 -0.90
C LYS A 214 22.18 -1.40 -1.24
N ALA A 215 22.87 -1.92 -0.23
CA ALA A 215 23.96 -2.89 -0.41
C ALA A 215 23.47 -4.31 -0.73
N THR A 216 22.26 -4.68 -0.28
CA THR A 216 21.75 -6.06 -0.37
C THR A 216 20.68 -6.24 -1.45
N ASP A 217 19.89 -5.20 -1.74
CA ASP A 217 18.84 -5.21 -2.75
C ASP A 217 18.63 -3.80 -3.32
N GLU A 218 19.46 -3.43 -4.28
CA GLU A 218 19.43 -2.11 -4.93
C GLU A 218 18.06 -1.79 -5.56
N ARG A 219 17.36 -2.80 -6.11
CA ARG A 219 16.05 -2.61 -6.73
C ARG A 219 15.00 -2.25 -5.68
N ALA A 220 14.97 -2.96 -4.56
CA ALA A 220 14.10 -2.62 -3.44
C ALA A 220 14.44 -1.24 -2.85
N TYR A 221 15.73 -0.92 -2.71
CA TYR A 221 16.17 0.40 -2.26
C TYR A 221 15.67 1.52 -3.18
N GLN A 222 15.83 1.37 -4.50
CA GLN A 222 15.35 2.36 -5.47
C GLN A 222 13.84 2.58 -5.34
N HIS A 223 13.08 1.50 -5.16
CA HIS A 223 11.64 1.60 -5.00
C HIS A 223 11.24 2.20 -3.64
N GLU A 224 11.68 1.61 -2.53
CA GLU A 224 11.17 1.94 -1.20
C GLU A 224 11.69 3.30 -0.68
N TYR A 225 12.98 3.61 -0.92
CA TYR A 225 13.61 4.82 -0.39
C TYR A 225 13.68 5.97 -1.41
N LEU A 226 13.90 5.65 -2.68
CA LEU A 226 13.97 6.70 -3.71
C LEU A 226 12.63 6.95 -4.41
N GLY A 227 11.61 6.08 -4.20
CA GLY A 227 10.31 6.21 -4.83
C GLY A 227 10.36 6.05 -6.36
N ILE A 228 11.25 5.21 -6.86
CA ILE A 228 11.39 4.91 -8.28
C ILE A 228 10.54 3.68 -8.62
N PRO A 229 9.57 3.77 -9.54
CA PRO A 229 8.91 2.59 -10.06
C PRO A 229 9.91 1.72 -10.82
N VAL A 230 10.23 0.55 -10.28
CA VAL A 230 11.26 -0.35 -10.82
C VAL A 230 10.70 -1.51 -11.64
N GLY A 231 9.37 -1.69 -11.64
CA GLY A 231 8.69 -2.68 -12.48
C GLY A 231 8.69 -2.27 -13.95
N THR A 232 8.77 -3.26 -14.82
CA THR A 232 8.84 -3.07 -16.29
C THR A 232 7.48 -2.82 -16.93
N GLY A 233 6.39 -2.84 -16.15
CA GLY A 233 5.03 -2.83 -16.67
C GLY A 233 4.54 -4.20 -17.14
N GLY A 234 5.38 -5.22 -17.01
CA GLY A 234 5.04 -6.63 -17.29
C GLY A 234 4.75 -7.46 -16.03
N ASN A 235 4.56 -6.83 -14.88
CA ASN A 235 4.28 -7.55 -13.65
C ASN A 235 2.97 -8.33 -13.75
N VAL A 236 2.99 -9.57 -13.30
CA VAL A 236 1.79 -10.40 -13.23
C VAL A 236 0.85 -9.91 -12.13
N PHE A 237 1.40 -9.37 -11.03
CA PHE A 237 0.63 -8.89 -9.89
C PHE A 237 0.83 -7.38 -9.67
N ASP A 238 -0.21 -6.58 -9.94
CA ASP A 238 -0.26 -5.14 -9.66
C ASP A 238 -1.09 -4.82 -8.39
N ASN A 239 -1.61 -5.86 -7.74
CA ASN A 239 -2.58 -5.82 -6.64
C ASN A 239 -1.93 -6.09 -5.27
N LEU A 240 -0.62 -5.87 -5.15
CA LEU A 240 0.14 -6.10 -3.93
C LEU A 240 0.09 -4.89 -2.99
N GLU A 241 -0.13 -5.16 -1.70
CA GLU A 241 0.04 -4.19 -0.61
C GLU A 241 1.20 -4.65 0.28
N LEU A 242 2.31 -3.93 0.21
CA LEU A 242 3.53 -4.28 0.93
C LEU A 242 3.58 -3.53 2.27
N ARG A 243 3.26 -4.21 3.37
CA ARG A 243 3.25 -3.63 4.71
C ARG A 243 3.45 -4.66 5.81
N GLU A 244 3.75 -4.19 6.99
CA GLU A 244 3.76 -5.02 8.19
C GLU A 244 2.35 -5.53 8.52
N ILE A 245 2.26 -6.81 8.89
CA ILE A 245 1.06 -7.44 9.45
C ILE A 245 1.30 -7.62 10.95
N THR A 246 0.57 -6.85 11.77
CA THR A 246 0.78 -6.88 13.22
C THR A 246 0.26 -8.17 13.86
N ASP A 247 0.80 -8.53 15.04
CA ASP A 247 0.32 -9.71 15.79
C ASP A 247 -1.13 -9.52 16.26
N GLU A 248 -1.54 -8.29 16.54
CA GLU A 248 -2.93 -7.96 16.85
C GLU A 248 -3.84 -8.24 15.65
N GLU A 249 -3.46 -7.80 14.46
CA GLU A 249 -4.20 -8.08 13.22
C GLU A 249 -4.30 -9.59 12.96
N MET A 250 -3.20 -10.32 13.13
CA MET A 250 -3.16 -11.78 12.96
C MET A 250 -4.06 -12.53 13.98
N SER A 251 -4.22 -12.01 15.17
CA SER A 251 -5.09 -12.66 16.20
C SER A 251 -6.57 -12.68 15.80
N HIS A 252 -6.99 -11.86 14.84
CA HIS A 252 -8.36 -11.80 14.31
C HIS A 252 -8.56 -12.61 13.03
N PHE A 253 -7.51 -13.27 12.52
CA PHE A 253 -7.59 -14.06 11.30
C PHE A 253 -8.21 -15.44 11.57
N ASP A 254 -9.37 -15.69 11.00
CA ASP A 254 -10.20 -16.90 11.24
C ASP A 254 -10.33 -17.80 10.00
N HIS A 255 -10.10 -17.27 8.81
CA HIS A 255 -10.22 -17.99 7.55
C HIS A 255 -8.86 -18.37 7.00
N ILE A 256 -8.25 -19.40 7.60
CA ILE A 256 -6.89 -19.87 7.32
C ILE A 256 -6.87 -20.89 6.20
N TYR A 257 -5.93 -20.71 5.27
CA TYR A 257 -5.65 -21.61 4.15
C TYR A 257 -4.15 -21.87 4.08
N GLN A 258 -3.80 -23.08 3.63
CA GLN A 258 -2.41 -23.52 3.54
C GLN A 258 -2.19 -24.23 2.21
N GLY A 259 -1.04 -23.97 1.58
CA GLY A 259 -0.67 -24.57 0.31
C GLY A 259 0.78 -25.04 0.30
N VAL A 260 1.04 -26.09 -0.47
CA VAL A 260 2.38 -26.64 -0.69
C VAL A 260 2.64 -26.84 -2.16
N ASP A 261 3.77 -26.32 -2.61
CA ASP A 261 4.41 -26.69 -3.85
C ASP A 261 5.68 -27.52 -3.52
N TYR A 262 5.76 -28.73 -4.04
CA TYR A 262 6.86 -29.65 -3.74
C TYR A 262 8.01 -29.40 -4.71
N GLY A 263 9.17 -29.04 -4.19
CA GLY A 263 10.43 -28.99 -4.90
C GLY A 263 11.53 -29.68 -4.10
N TRP A 264 12.65 -30.00 -4.77
CA TRP A 264 13.81 -30.59 -4.13
C TRP A 264 15.09 -29.80 -4.42
N PHE A 265 15.54 -29.80 -5.65
CA PHE A 265 16.68 -29.05 -6.18
C PHE A 265 16.73 -29.15 -7.70
N PRO A 266 16.86 -28.04 -8.47
CA PRO A 266 17.09 -26.66 -7.98
C PRO A 266 15.88 -26.01 -7.31
N ASP A 267 14.66 -26.51 -7.56
CA ASP A 267 13.42 -25.95 -7.07
C ASP A 267 13.26 -26.19 -5.57
N PRO A 268 12.90 -25.19 -4.78
CA PRO A 268 12.71 -25.35 -3.34
C PRO A 268 11.37 -26.02 -3.01
N PHE A 269 11.30 -26.63 -1.85
CA PHE A 269 10.02 -26.87 -1.17
C PHE A 269 9.43 -25.54 -0.74
N ALA A 270 8.17 -25.28 -1.08
CA ALA A 270 7.47 -24.05 -0.76
C ALA A 270 6.14 -24.35 -0.04
N PHE A 271 5.99 -23.81 1.18
CA PHE A 271 4.75 -23.82 1.95
C PHE A 271 4.34 -22.40 2.25
N ILE A 272 3.06 -22.10 2.13
CA ILE A 272 2.46 -20.83 2.50
C ILE A 272 1.26 -21.02 3.44
N ARG A 273 1.19 -20.17 4.46
CA ARG A 273 0.02 -20.02 5.32
C ARG A 273 -0.54 -18.63 5.11
N LEU A 274 -1.84 -18.52 4.87
CA LEU A 274 -2.51 -17.27 4.56
C LEU A 274 -3.91 -17.18 5.19
N HIS A 275 -4.37 -15.95 5.39
CA HIS A 275 -5.77 -15.62 5.70
C HIS A 275 -6.43 -15.01 4.46
N TYR A 276 -7.70 -15.34 4.23
CA TYR A 276 -8.51 -14.70 3.20
C TYR A 276 -9.73 -13.99 3.79
N ASP A 277 -9.71 -12.66 3.80
CA ASP A 277 -10.86 -11.84 4.13
C ASP A 277 -11.80 -11.77 2.92
N ARG A 278 -12.94 -12.47 3.01
CA ARG A 278 -13.94 -12.53 1.93
C ARG A 278 -14.66 -11.20 1.72
N ALA A 279 -14.86 -10.44 2.77
CA ALA A 279 -15.60 -9.18 2.71
C ALA A 279 -14.79 -8.09 2.00
N ARG A 280 -13.46 -8.10 2.21
CA ARG A 280 -12.53 -7.15 1.59
C ARG A 280 -11.84 -7.72 0.35
N GLU A 281 -12.13 -8.96 -0.04
CA GLU A 281 -11.44 -9.69 -1.10
C GLU A 281 -9.89 -9.61 -0.98
N THR A 282 -9.37 -9.74 0.25
CA THR A 282 -7.97 -9.52 0.59
C THR A 282 -7.32 -10.79 1.13
N ILE A 283 -6.16 -11.13 0.61
CA ILE A 283 -5.31 -12.24 1.05
C ILE A 283 -4.18 -11.66 1.89
N TYR A 284 -3.93 -12.22 3.07
CA TYR A 284 -2.80 -11.87 3.93
C TYR A 284 -1.84 -13.05 4.02
N LEU A 285 -0.61 -12.91 3.53
CA LEU A 285 0.41 -13.94 3.63
C LEU A 285 1.03 -13.89 5.05
N MET A 286 0.81 -14.94 5.83
CA MET A 286 1.10 -14.94 7.27
C MET A 286 2.45 -15.55 7.62
N ASP A 287 2.81 -16.66 6.97
CA ASP A 287 4.04 -17.42 7.23
C ASP A 287 4.39 -18.30 6.05
N GLU A 288 5.68 -18.60 5.89
CA GLU A 288 6.21 -19.45 4.82
C GLU A 288 7.27 -20.44 5.30
N ILE A 289 7.44 -21.52 4.54
CA ILE A 289 8.63 -22.38 4.60
C ILE A 289 9.16 -22.46 3.17
N TYR A 290 10.41 -22.11 2.97
CA TYR A 290 11.04 -22.07 1.65
C TYR A 290 12.46 -22.58 1.75
N GLN A 291 12.71 -23.81 1.27
CA GLN A 291 14.01 -24.44 1.46
C GLN A 291 14.24 -25.57 0.43
N ASN A 292 15.47 -25.59 -0.13
CA ASN A 292 15.91 -26.69 -0.97
C ASN A 292 16.27 -27.93 -0.13
N LYS A 293 16.13 -29.09 -0.74
CA LYS A 293 16.51 -30.40 -0.16
C LYS A 293 15.80 -30.71 1.17
N LEU A 294 14.55 -30.26 1.30
CA LEU A 294 13.73 -30.53 2.48
C LEU A 294 12.88 -31.77 2.24
N THR A 295 13.10 -32.84 3.03
CA THR A 295 12.29 -34.06 2.93
C THR A 295 10.86 -33.85 3.41
N ASN A 296 9.92 -34.71 2.97
CA ASN A 296 8.54 -34.68 3.43
C ASN A 296 8.43 -34.81 4.96
N GLU A 297 9.25 -35.66 5.57
CA GLU A 297 9.30 -35.82 7.02
C GLU A 297 9.78 -34.52 7.72
N ALA A 298 10.85 -33.91 7.22
CA ALA A 298 11.40 -32.69 7.80
C ALA A 298 10.42 -31.50 7.66
N SER A 299 9.84 -31.30 6.48
CA SER A 299 8.86 -30.24 6.23
C SER A 299 7.59 -30.44 7.05
N GLY A 300 7.09 -31.68 7.11
CA GLY A 300 5.93 -32.03 7.94
C GLY A 300 6.18 -31.76 9.42
N ASN A 301 7.37 -32.10 9.93
CA ASN A 301 7.74 -31.82 11.32
C ASN A 301 7.79 -30.31 11.62
N ILE A 302 8.32 -29.48 10.69
CA ILE A 302 8.31 -28.01 10.84
C ILE A 302 6.87 -27.49 10.92
N ILE A 303 5.98 -27.95 10.03
CA ILE A 303 4.56 -27.57 10.01
C ILE A 303 3.89 -27.94 11.35
N ILE A 304 4.16 -29.15 11.86
CA ILE A 304 3.65 -29.62 13.15
C ILE A 304 4.17 -28.78 14.31
N GLN A 305 5.47 -28.49 14.36
CA GLN A 305 6.10 -27.69 15.41
C GLN A 305 5.57 -26.25 15.44
N ARG A 306 5.22 -25.68 14.26
CA ARG A 306 4.58 -24.37 14.18
C ARG A 306 3.08 -24.39 14.55
N GLY A 307 2.52 -25.56 14.85
CA GLY A 307 1.10 -25.69 15.23
C GLY A 307 0.10 -25.64 14.08
N TYR A 308 0.53 -25.80 12.84
CA TYR A 308 -0.29 -25.58 11.64
C TYR A 308 -1.12 -26.82 11.22
N LYS A 309 -1.74 -27.49 12.21
CA LYS A 309 -2.69 -28.59 12.00
C LYS A 309 -4.16 -28.14 11.92
N ASP A 310 -4.42 -26.86 12.15
CA ASP A 310 -5.74 -26.25 12.31
C ASP A 310 -6.47 -26.02 10.97
N ALA A 311 -5.75 -26.09 9.85
CA ALA A 311 -6.33 -25.90 8.52
C ALA A 311 -5.83 -26.94 7.52
N TYR A 312 -6.66 -27.25 6.50
CA TYR A 312 -6.26 -28.14 5.42
C TYR A 312 -5.07 -27.59 4.63
N ILE A 313 -4.08 -28.46 4.37
CA ILE A 313 -2.95 -28.18 3.49
C ILE A 313 -3.31 -28.72 2.09
N THR A 314 -3.46 -27.83 1.11
CA THR A 314 -3.64 -28.21 -0.29
C THR A 314 -2.28 -28.31 -0.96
N CYS A 315 -1.92 -29.52 -1.37
CA CYS A 315 -0.60 -29.84 -1.91
C CYS A 315 -0.66 -30.00 -3.43
N ASP A 316 0.44 -29.74 -4.11
CA ASP A 316 0.56 -30.10 -5.51
C ASP A 316 0.17 -31.58 -5.73
N SER A 317 -0.64 -31.85 -6.74
CA SER A 317 -1.15 -33.20 -7.06
C SER A 317 -0.17 -34.03 -7.88
N ALA A 318 0.94 -33.45 -8.37
CA ALA A 318 1.99 -34.18 -9.08
C ALA A 318 2.73 -35.17 -8.15
N GLU A 319 2.67 -34.95 -6.84
CA GLU A 319 3.38 -35.72 -5.80
C GLU A 319 2.42 -36.49 -4.84
N PRO A 320 1.69 -37.54 -5.32
CA PRO A 320 0.73 -38.26 -4.46
C PRO A 320 1.35 -38.94 -3.24
N LYS A 321 2.62 -39.36 -3.32
CA LYS A 321 3.36 -39.94 -2.19
C LYS A 321 3.57 -38.89 -1.08
N SER A 322 3.98 -37.69 -1.44
CA SER A 322 4.21 -36.59 -0.50
C SER A 322 2.94 -36.23 0.27
N VAL A 323 1.78 -36.23 -0.40
CA VAL A 323 0.48 -36.08 0.26
C VAL A 323 0.17 -37.23 1.23
N ALA A 324 0.50 -38.47 0.86
CA ALA A 324 0.30 -39.63 1.73
C ALA A 324 1.20 -39.60 2.96
N ASP A 325 2.46 -39.17 2.80
CA ASP A 325 3.42 -39.01 3.90
C ASP A 325 2.90 -37.97 4.92
N TYR A 326 2.40 -36.84 4.47
CA TYR A 326 1.80 -35.83 5.35
C TYR A 326 0.60 -36.35 6.13
N ARG A 327 -0.28 -37.13 5.47
CA ARG A 327 -1.41 -37.75 6.14
C ARG A 327 -0.98 -38.79 7.18
N ALA A 328 0.07 -39.56 6.90
CA ALA A 328 0.65 -40.52 7.84
C ALA A 328 1.23 -39.79 9.09
N MET A 329 1.73 -38.57 8.95
CA MET A 329 2.18 -37.72 10.04
C MET A 329 1.03 -37.02 10.79
N GLY A 330 -0.22 -37.24 10.41
CA GLY A 330 -1.40 -36.61 11.03
C GLY A 330 -1.67 -35.17 10.58
N LEU A 331 -1.08 -34.75 9.46
CA LEU A 331 -1.40 -33.46 8.82
C LEU A 331 -2.65 -33.58 7.96
N PRO A 332 -3.57 -32.57 7.96
CA PRO A 332 -4.79 -32.60 7.15
C PRO A 332 -4.48 -32.24 5.68
N ALA A 333 -3.66 -33.05 5.01
CA ALA A 333 -3.21 -32.83 3.64
C ALA A 333 -4.17 -33.39 2.59
N LYS A 334 -4.32 -32.68 1.49
CA LYS A 334 -5.10 -33.13 0.31
C LYS A 334 -4.39 -32.64 -0.97
N ALA A 335 -4.55 -33.44 -2.05
CA ALA A 335 -4.06 -33.03 -3.36
C ALA A 335 -4.91 -31.90 -3.95
N ALA A 336 -4.28 -30.98 -4.65
CA ALA A 336 -4.92 -29.98 -5.49
C ALA A 336 -5.59 -30.67 -6.70
N VAL A 337 -6.69 -30.12 -7.19
CA VAL A 337 -7.37 -30.66 -8.38
C VAL A 337 -6.88 -29.89 -9.59
N LYS A 338 -5.99 -30.50 -10.38
CA LYS A 338 -5.48 -29.93 -11.62
C LYS A 338 -6.43 -30.26 -12.79
N GLY A 339 -6.60 -29.31 -13.71
CA GLY A 339 -7.34 -29.49 -14.93
C GLY A 339 -6.90 -28.47 -16.00
N PRO A 340 -7.30 -28.63 -17.26
CA PRO A 340 -6.98 -27.68 -18.31
C PRO A 340 -7.37 -26.25 -17.88
N GLY A 341 -6.45 -25.29 -18.02
CA GLY A 341 -6.68 -23.89 -17.65
C GLY A 341 -6.67 -23.58 -16.15
N SER A 342 -6.38 -24.57 -15.25
CA SER A 342 -6.39 -24.34 -13.79
C SER A 342 -5.35 -23.32 -13.33
N VAL A 343 -4.19 -23.23 -14.00
CA VAL A 343 -3.16 -22.23 -13.72
C VAL A 343 -3.68 -20.83 -14.06
N ASP A 344 -4.13 -20.63 -15.30
CA ASP A 344 -4.67 -19.35 -15.78
C ASP A 344 -5.84 -18.86 -14.92
N TYR A 345 -6.76 -19.75 -14.57
CA TYR A 345 -7.88 -19.43 -13.70
C TYR A 345 -7.43 -19.02 -12.30
N GLY A 346 -6.51 -19.76 -11.69
CA GLY A 346 -5.97 -19.48 -10.36
C GLY A 346 -5.20 -18.18 -10.32
N MET A 347 -4.37 -17.91 -11.31
CA MET A 347 -3.61 -16.65 -11.43
C MET A 347 -4.53 -15.45 -11.61
N LYS A 348 -5.50 -15.51 -12.53
CA LYS A 348 -6.53 -14.47 -12.69
C LYS A 348 -7.36 -14.26 -11.44
N TRP A 349 -7.60 -15.30 -10.66
CA TRP A 349 -8.31 -15.19 -9.40
C TRP A 349 -7.47 -14.42 -8.36
N LEU A 350 -6.16 -14.69 -8.26
CA LEU A 350 -5.23 -13.96 -7.40
C LEU A 350 -5.08 -12.49 -7.83
N GLN A 351 -4.95 -12.22 -9.12
CA GLN A 351 -4.83 -10.87 -9.69
C GLN A 351 -6.00 -9.94 -9.37
N ARG A 352 -7.19 -10.49 -9.14
CA ARG A 352 -8.40 -9.72 -8.83
C ARG A 352 -8.55 -9.40 -7.34
N ARG A 353 -7.64 -9.86 -6.48
CA ARG A 353 -7.71 -9.71 -5.03
C ARG A 353 -6.51 -8.97 -4.52
N LYS A 354 -6.71 -8.13 -3.53
CA LYS A 354 -5.59 -7.50 -2.84
C LYS A 354 -4.77 -8.58 -2.13
N ILE A 355 -3.45 -8.52 -2.25
CA ILE A 355 -2.51 -9.43 -1.59
C ILE A 355 -1.61 -8.61 -0.68
N VAL A 356 -1.77 -8.78 0.62
CA VAL A 356 -0.95 -8.11 1.65
C VAL A 356 0.24 -9.02 1.98
N ILE A 357 1.43 -8.46 1.83
CA ILE A 357 2.69 -9.17 2.05
C ILE A 357 3.54 -8.40 3.05
N ASP A 358 3.91 -9.08 4.13
CA ASP A 358 4.90 -8.59 5.09
C ASP A 358 6.25 -9.21 4.79
N ARG A 359 7.21 -8.39 4.33
CA ARG A 359 8.55 -8.84 3.98
C ARG A 359 9.28 -9.52 5.13
N LYS A 360 9.00 -9.18 6.39
CA LYS A 360 9.63 -9.82 7.55
C LYS A 360 9.09 -11.23 7.80
N ARG A 361 7.80 -11.46 7.54
CA ARG A 361 7.11 -12.74 7.77
C ARG A 361 7.26 -13.69 6.59
N THR A 362 7.18 -13.16 5.37
CA THR A 362 7.18 -13.93 4.12
C THR A 362 8.16 -13.32 3.10
N PRO A 363 9.49 -13.33 3.39
CA PRO A 363 10.50 -12.68 2.55
C PRO A 363 10.63 -13.30 1.16
N ASN A 364 10.45 -14.63 1.02
CA ASN A 364 10.56 -15.28 -0.27
C ASN A 364 9.29 -15.07 -1.10
N ALA A 365 8.09 -15.13 -0.50
CA ALA A 365 6.86 -14.76 -1.18
C ALA A 365 6.89 -13.29 -1.62
N TYR A 366 7.43 -12.39 -0.79
CA TYR A 366 7.66 -11.01 -1.21
C TYR A 366 8.50 -10.95 -2.49
N ASN A 367 9.63 -11.65 -2.52
CA ASN A 367 10.52 -11.64 -3.69
C ASN A 367 9.87 -12.24 -4.94
N GLU A 368 9.14 -13.35 -4.82
CA GLU A 368 8.44 -13.96 -5.95
C GLU A 368 7.33 -13.04 -6.46
N PHE A 369 6.37 -12.64 -5.63
CA PHE A 369 5.23 -11.82 -6.08
C PHE A 369 5.62 -10.48 -6.69
N VAL A 370 6.62 -9.80 -6.10
CA VAL A 370 7.08 -8.48 -6.56
C VAL A 370 7.83 -8.56 -7.87
N ASN A 371 8.57 -9.65 -8.11
CA ASN A 371 9.43 -9.80 -9.28
C ASN A 371 8.83 -10.71 -10.37
N TYR A 372 7.62 -11.22 -10.17
CA TYR A 372 6.99 -12.11 -11.15
C TYR A 372 6.44 -11.32 -12.33
N GLU A 373 7.13 -11.40 -13.45
CA GLU A 373 6.83 -10.66 -14.68
C GLU A 373 6.51 -11.63 -15.81
N TYR A 374 5.60 -11.22 -16.71
CA TYR A 374 5.34 -11.96 -17.94
C TYR A 374 6.60 -12.05 -18.79
N ASP A 375 6.78 -13.18 -19.46
CA ASP A 375 7.85 -13.32 -20.46
C ASP A 375 7.69 -12.34 -21.62
N ARG A 376 8.80 -11.96 -22.23
CA ARG A 376 8.82 -11.08 -23.39
C ARG A 376 9.47 -11.81 -24.59
N ASN A 377 8.93 -11.52 -25.78
CA ASN A 377 9.55 -11.93 -27.02
C ASN A 377 10.82 -11.10 -27.31
N LYS A 378 11.52 -11.43 -28.41
CA LYS A 378 12.74 -10.72 -28.84
C LYS A 378 12.49 -9.25 -29.17
N ASP A 379 11.26 -8.88 -29.49
CA ASP A 379 10.84 -7.52 -29.83
C ASP A 379 10.39 -6.73 -28.59
N GLY A 380 10.40 -7.37 -27.39
CA GLY A 380 10.02 -6.76 -26.12
C GLY A 380 8.53 -6.85 -25.78
N ASP A 381 7.71 -7.48 -26.63
CA ASP A 381 6.29 -7.66 -26.37
C ASP A 381 6.04 -8.78 -25.37
N ILE A 382 5.02 -8.60 -24.53
CA ILE A 382 4.61 -9.60 -23.54
C ILE A 382 4.07 -10.84 -24.24
N ILE A 383 4.62 -11.99 -23.87
CA ILE A 383 4.14 -13.30 -24.33
C ILE A 383 2.97 -13.74 -23.46
N SER A 384 1.95 -14.31 -24.06
CA SER A 384 0.79 -14.85 -23.33
C SER A 384 1.20 -16.09 -22.51
N GLY A 385 0.80 -16.13 -21.24
CA GLY A 385 1.12 -17.21 -20.31
C GLY A 385 1.85 -16.67 -19.07
N TYR A 386 2.12 -17.56 -18.14
CA TYR A 386 2.85 -17.24 -16.92
C TYR A 386 4.19 -17.98 -16.94
N PRO A 387 5.32 -17.33 -16.59
CA PRO A 387 6.61 -18.02 -16.48
C PRO A 387 6.53 -19.20 -15.51
N ASP A 388 7.25 -20.27 -15.81
CA ASP A 388 7.35 -21.48 -14.95
C ASP A 388 8.67 -21.45 -14.15
N GLU A 389 9.07 -20.26 -13.70
CA GLU A 389 10.29 -20.04 -12.91
C GLU A 389 10.01 -19.05 -11.79
N ASN A 390 10.63 -19.27 -10.63
CA ASN A 390 10.52 -18.40 -9.45
C ASN A 390 9.08 -18.11 -9.01
N ASN A 391 8.22 -19.13 -9.04
CA ASN A 391 6.79 -19.04 -8.77
C ASN A 391 6.28 -20.02 -7.69
N HIS A 392 7.18 -20.62 -6.92
CA HIS A 392 6.87 -21.72 -6.00
C HIS A 392 5.90 -21.31 -4.87
N LEU A 393 6.11 -20.14 -4.24
CA LEU A 393 5.18 -19.61 -3.23
C LEU A 393 3.91 -19.01 -3.88
N ILE A 394 4.01 -18.52 -5.11
CA ILE A 394 2.83 -18.14 -5.91
C ILE A 394 1.95 -19.37 -6.17
N ASP A 395 2.55 -20.48 -6.58
CA ASP A 395 1.83 -21.73 -6.82
C ASP A 395 1.30 -22.34 -5.52
N ALA A 396 2.09 -22.33 -4.44
CA ALA A 396 1.60 -22.73 -3.12
C ALA A 396 0.40 -21.88 -2.68
N THR A 397 0.43 -20.55 -2.94
CA THR A 397 -0.69 -19.64 -2.67
C THR A 397 -1.91 -20.00 -3.51
N ARG A 398 -1.73 -20.27 -4.78
CA ARG A 398 -2.79 -20.73 -5.72
C ARG A 398 -3.43 -22.03 -5.25
N TYR A 399 -2.62 -23.00 -4.78
CA TYR A 399 -3.14 -24.24 -4.20
C TYR A 399 -3.91 -23.98 -2.90
N ALA A 400 -3.39 -23.14 -2.01
CA ALA A 400 -4.06 -22.81 -0.75
C ALA A 400 -5.50 -22.32 -0.97
N VAL A 401 -5.71 -21.45 -1.95
CA VAL A 401 -7.02 -20.84 -2.24
C VAL A 401 -7.88 -21.61 -3.25
N GLU A 402 -7.42 -22.74 -3.78
CA GLU A 402 -8.10 -23.50 -4.84
C GLU A 402 -9.58 -23.78 -4.52
N ARG A 403 -9.90 -24.20 -3.29
CA ARG A 403 -11.29 -24.54 -2.89
C ARG A 403 -12.24 -23.36 -2.96
N ILE A 404 -11.75 -22.17 -2.63
CA ILE A 404 -12.60 -20.97 -2.63
C ILE A 404 -12.68 -20.36 -4.01
N SER A 405 -11.61 -20.41 -4.79
CA SER A 405 -11.61 -19.92 -6.17
C SER A 405 -12.59 -20.70 -7.05
N ARG A 406 -12.65 -22.02 -6.93
CA ARG A 406 -13.58 -22.87 -7.68
C ARG A 406 -15.05 -22.72 -7.29
N ARG A 407 -15.36 -22.50 -6.00
CA ARG A 407 -16.74 -22.32 -5.53
C ARG A 407 -17.37 -21.02 -6.03
N MET A 408 -16.57 -19.99 -6.31
CA MET A 408 -17.06 -18.73 -6.89
C MET A 408 -17.28 -18.79 -8.40
N GLY A 409 -16.72 -19.80 -9.10
CA GLY A 409 -16.88 -19.99 -10.55
C GLY A 409 -18.04 -20.89 -10.99
N VAL A 410 -18.83 -21.42 -10.07
CA VAL A 410 -19.95 -22.34 -10.35
C VAL A 410 -21.33 -21.64 -10.28
N ILE A 411 -21.35 -20.30 -10.24
CA ILE A 411 -22.58 -19.52 -10.43
C ILE A 411 -22.43 -18.78 -11.77
N ALA A 412 -22.65 -19.50 -12.84
CA ALA A 412 -22.96 -18.98 -14.17
C ALA A 412 -23.96 -19.91 -14.85
#